data_7a0f8cd994fe2d63b7f6ec16495dfa94
#
_entry.id   7a0f8cd994fe2d63b7f6ec16495dfa94
#
_cell.length_a   1.000
_cell.length_b   1.000
_cell.length_c   1.000
_cell.angle_alpha   90.00
_cell.angle_beta   90.00
_cell.angle_gamma   90.00
#
_symmetry.space_group_name_H-M   'P 1'
#
loop_
_entity.id
_entity.type
_entity.pdbx_description
1 polymer ?
#
loop_
_entity_poly.entity_id
_entity_poly.type
_entity_poly.pdbx_seq_one_letter_code
_entity_poly.pdbx_strand_id
1 'polypeptide(L)'
;MEHINAVMATAAEEISENTETPVSFKSARKNHDRPWKLSLIYLQCYFLTIATILGTGILGLPVTIARAGLVPFLISFLIGFLVQALLIYLFVDLLQRCRLAQLEALKTAETERILMEEVGSEEPPTLNAEEEEDGEEVEEADAGLLQRSVTARTQDEDLQPNLHVLGVLFLGKHTSRAFNFVLLFQFVSIGISYVLAGSEAYAALFHTSYVYVIPAFTWTLSLGILLAQIIIQPITSLLTLLKGILLVITVAVTFVVGSEVHQETTNDFSQIGKPFLMGTVALGGIVNVMPFLFSEISHVKTQVLWFRRAVLGGLATCTLLNILWCWAVLEIVPQMAVESVLEEKLLNRSAGQTEATHPVHTFIYSNISLEESEKAGEIATIPLTKVITQRYSRFSWVAELIQIFITISVTVSFLVMGTAMKHTIDGLVSTHWAENVEWMARISARLLPHSSQWRTLAQSLQHCRRFFSSFMSFLAFGLIYVISACDPKGFVVMLDKVVSFSLNTEVGLFIFLMLRTSRSERFKHLTVPLAANERLFRLHWLLPIYFLFAVAYDIFQSILEITENMSLVLHTNSSL
;
A
#
# COMPACT_ATOMS: atom_id res chain seq x y z
N MET A 1 9.53 65.26 2.35
CA MET A 1 9.49 64.07 1.50
C MET A 1 10.85 63.50 1.18
N GLU A 2 11.90 64.31 1.01
CA GLU A 2 13.28 63.79 0.78
C GLU A 2 13.90 63.07 1.98
N HIS A 3 13.56 63.46 3.22
CA HIS A 3 14.10 62.81 4.42
C HIS A 3 13.50 61.43 4.71
N ILE A 4 12.28 61.16 4.25
CA ILE A 4 11.62 59.86 4.41
C ILE A 4 12.16 58.86 3.37
N ASN A 5 12.51 59.33 2.17
CA ASN A 5 13.10 58.46 1.14
C ASN A 5 14.56 58.08 1.46
N ALA A 6 15.31 58.91 2.17
CA ALA A 6 16.67 58.57 2.60
C ALA A 6 16.70 57.55 3.75
N VAL A 7 15.73 57.57 4.68
CA VAL A 7 15.59 56.58 5.74
C VAL A 7 15.09 55.23 5.21
N MET A 8 14.23 55.25 4.20
CA MET A 8 13.77 54.02 3.53
C MET A 8 14.88 53.37 2.67
N ALA A 9 15.76 54.17 2.08
CA ALA A 9 16.89 53.63 1.30
C ALA A 9 17.96 52.97 2.21
N THR A 10 18.29 53.59 3.37
CA THR A 10 19.23 53.01 4.35
C THR A 10 18.65 51.75 5.03
N ALA A 11 17.36 51.69 5.31
CA ALA A 11 16.71 50.49 5.84
C ALA A 11 16.65 49.36 4.81
N ALA A 12 16.55 49.66 3.53
CA ALA A 12 16.57 48.67 2.44
C ALA A 12 17.97 48.10 2.19
N GLU A 13 19.04 48.87 2.40
CA GLU A 13 20.43 48.42 2.32
C GLU A 13 20.84 47.56 3.51
N GLU A 14 20.43 47.89 4.75
CA GLU A 14 20.68 47.04 5.93
C GLU A 14 19.91 45.69 5.88
N ILE A 15 18.72 45.64 5.25
CA ILE A 15 17.97 44.39 5.06
C ILE A 15 18.61 43.53 3.96
N SER A 16 19.32 44.14 3.00
CA SER A 16 20.02 43.40 1.92
C SER A 16 21.34 42.76 2.35
N GLU A 17 22.02 43.30 3.37
CA GLU A 17 23.32 42.78 3.82
C GLU A 17 23.18 41.67 4.90
N ASN A 18 22.02 41.52 5.53
CA ASN A 18 21.74 40.48 6.54
C ASN A 18 21.04 39.23 6.02
N THR A 19 20.89 39.05 4.69
CA THR A 19 20.16 37.91 4.11
C THR A 19 21.09 36.81 3.57
N GLU A 20 22.30 36.66 4.10
CA GLU A 20 23.16 35.50 3.80
C GLU A 20 23.71 34.84 5.07
N THR A 21 22.82 34.34 5.93
CA THR A 21 23.17 33.17 6.73
C THR A 21 22.13 32.11 6.50
N PRO A 22 22.46 30.99 5.81
CA PRO A 22 21.57 29.84 5.79
C PRO A 22 21.48 29.31 7.22
N VAL A 23 20.33 29.49 7.86
CA VAL A 23 20.01 28.80 9.12
C VAL A 23 20.19 27.31 8.85
N SER A 24 21.37 26.83 9.25
CA SER A 24 21.80 25.47 9.09
C SER A 24 20.93 24.58 9.98
N PHE A 25 19.95 23.91 9.40
CA PHE A 25 19.28 22.74 9.97
C PHE A 25 20.31 21.60 10.15
N LYS A 26 21.26 21.76 11.06
CA LYS A 26 22.35 20.81 11.34
C LYS A 26 21.98 19.71 12.34
N SER A 27 20.81 19.73 12.98
CA SER A 27 20.56 18.85 14.12
C SER A 27 20.00 17.45 13.74
N ALA A 28 19.19 17.30 12.69
CA ALA A 28 18.67 15.99 12.27
C ALA A 28 19.61 15.23 11.30
N ARG A 29 20.62 15.92 10.75
CA ARG A 29 21.49 15.43 9.67
C ARG A 29 22.59 14.45 10.11
N LYS A 30 22.88 14.33 11.40
CA LYS A 30 24.11 13.68 11.89
C LYS A 30 24.11 12.14 11.87
N ASN A 31 22.97 11.48 11.64
CA ASN A 31 22.89 10.01 11.60
C ASN A 31 22.66 9.40 10.21
N HIS A 32 22.32 10.20 9.19
CA HIS A 32 22.00 9.70 7.83
C HIS A 32 23.19 9.76 6.85
N ASP A 33 24.30 10.40 7.22
CA ASP A 33 25.44 10.65 6.32
C ASP A 33 26.38 9.44 6.11
N ARG A 34 26.06 8.27 6.66
CA ARG A 34 26.86 7.06 6.39
C ARG A 34 26.35 6.37 5.11
N PRO A 35 27.17 6.26 4.03
CA PRO A 35 26.74 5.75 2.74
C PRO A 35 26.17 4.31 2.80
N TRP A 36 26.65 3.48 3.73
CA TRP A 36 26.15 2.12 3.90
C TRP A 36 24.71 2.07 4.46
N LYS A 37 24.31 3.03 5.33
CA LYS A 37 22.94 3.11 5.85
C LYS A 37 21.95 3.48 4.74
N LEU A 38 22.33 4.40 3.86
CA LEU A 38 21.51 4.77 2.70
C LEU A 38 21.34 3.60 1.72
N SER A 39 22.42 2.85 1.46
CA SER A 39 22.33 1.62 0.65
C SER A 39 21.39 0.59 1.26
N LEU A 40 21.40 0.45 2.60
CA LEU A 40 20.48 -0.44 3.31
C LEU A 40 19.02 0.01 3.19
N ILE A 41 18.74 1.32 3.27
CA ILE A 41 17.39 1.86 3.09
C ILE A 41 16.90 1.58 1.66
N TYR A 42 17.71 1.79 0.62
CA TYR A 42 17.31 1.48 -0.76
C TYR A 42 17.07 -0.01 -0.98
N LEU A 43 17.91 -0.85 -0.38
CA LEU A 43 17.74 -2.30 -0.40
C LEU A 43 16.43 -2.69 0.31
N GLN A 44 16.14 -2.08 1.45
CA GLN A 44 14.87 -2.27 2.17
C GLN A 44 13.68 -1.83 1.32
N CYS A 45 13.74 -0.66 0.67
CA CYS A 45 12.70 -0.20 -0.27
C CYS A 45 12.48 -1.19 -1.42
N TYR A 46 13.56 -1.74 -1.99
CA TYR A 46 13.50 -2.74 -3.04
C TYR A 46 12.82 -4.02 -2.57
N PHE A 47 13.26 -4.59 -1.44
CA PHE A 47 12.67 -5.84 -0.92
C PHE A 47 11.25 -5.64 -0.42
N LEU A 48 10.92 -4.49 0.18
CA LEU A 48 9.57 -4.22 0.64
C LEU A 48 8.60 -4.02 -0.54
N THR A 49 9.07 -3.43 -1.64
CA THR A 49 8.33 -3.39 -2.91
C THR A 49 8.03 -4.81 -3.42
N ILE A 50 9.05 -5.67 -3.41
CA ILE A 50 8.89 -7.09 -3.77
C ILE A 50 7.87 -7.77 -2.85
N ALA A 51 8.00 -7.59 -1.53
CA ALA A 51 7.12 -8.22 -0.55
C ALA A 51 5.65 -7.82 -0.72
N THR A 52 5.40 -6.55 -1.02
CA THR A 52 4.05 -6.01 -1.19
C THR A 52 3.39 -6.54 -2.46
N ILE A 53 4.08 -6.48 -3.59
CA ILE A 53 3.55 -6.91 -4.89
C ILE A 53 3.33 -8.43 -4.93
N LEU A 54 4.28 -9.21 -4.42
CA LEU A 54 4.20 -10.67 -4.45
C LEU A 54 3.21 -11.26 -3.44
N GLY A 55 2.69 -10.46 -2.50
CA GLY A 55 1.72 -10.95 -1.52
C GLY A 55 0.42 -11.42 -2.15
N THR A 56 -0.11 -10.66 -3.09
CA THR A 56 -1.36 -10.95 -3.80
C THR A 56 -1.14 -11.76 -5.08
N GLY A 57 -0.11 -11.41 -5.86
CA GLY A 57 0.15 -12.00 -7.17
C GLY A 57 0.42 -13.50 -7.14
N ILE A 58 1.33 -13.95 -6.29
CA ILE A 58 1.71 -15.38 -6.22
C ILE A 58 0.54 -16.28 -5.83
N LEU A 59 -0.36 -15.80 -4.99
CA LEU A 59 -1.47 -16.59 -4.48
C LEU A 59 -2.63 -16.70 -5.47
N GLY A 60 -2.98 -15.59 -6.13
CA GLY A 60 -4.17 -15.47 -6.95
C GLY A 60 -3.95 -15.66 -8.44
N LEU A 61 -2.84 -15.13 -8.99
CA LEU A 61 -2.62 -15.13 -10.45
C LEU A 61 -2.73 -16.51 -11.11
N PRO A 62 -2.05 -17.60 -10.61
CA PRO A 62 -2.11 -18.87 -11.34
C PRO A 62 -3.50 -19.46 -11.44
N VAL A 63 -4.37 -19.22 -10.46
CA VAL A 63 -5.75 -19.71 -10.46
C VAL A 63 -6.59 -18.94 -11.48
N THR A 64 -6.44 -17.61 -11.51
CA THR A 64 -7.22 -16.73 -12.41
C THR A 64 -6.83 -16.88 -13.89
N ILE A 65 -5.62 -17.38 -14.19
CA ILE A 65 -5.18 -17.66 -15.57
C ILE A 65 -5.57 -19.05 -16.08
N ALA A 66 -6.24 -19.87 -15.26
CA ALA A 66 -6.60 -21.25 -15.60
C ALA A 66 -7.28 -21.39 -16.97
N ARG A 67 -8.25 -20.52 -17.27
CA ARG A 67 -9.00 -20.55 -18.53
C ARG A 67 -8.33 -19.76 -19.66
N ALA A 68 -7.68 -18.65 -19.33
CA ALA A 68 -7.07 -17.78 -20.33
C ALA A 68 -5.76 -18.36 -20.88
N GLY A 69 -4.97 -19.03 -20.05
CA GLY A 69 -3.65 -19.54 -20.39
C GLY A 69 -2.54 -18.49 -20.26
N LEU A 70 -1.32 -18.91 -20.64
CA LEU A 70 -0.11 -18.13 -20.40
C LEU A 70 0.02 -16.90 -21.32
N VAL A 71 -0.28 -17.03 -22.61
CA VAL A 71 -0.04 -15.97 -23.59
C VAL A 71 -0.95 -14.74 -23.38
N PRO A 72 -2.27 -14.88 -23.22
CA PRO A 72 -3.16 -13.77 -22.88
C PRO A 72 -2.77 -13.09 -21.57
N PHE A 73 -2.38 -13.88 -20.56
CA PHE A 73 -1.86 -13.35 -19.30
C PHE A 73 -0.61 -12.50 -19.50
N LEU A 74 0.40 -12.99 -20.22
CA LEU A 74 1.65 -12.27 -20.49
C LEU A 74 1.38 -10.90 -21.11
N ILE A 75 0.52 -10.83 -22.13
CA ILE A 75 0.21 -9.58 -22.81
C ILE A 75 -0.44 -8.58 -21.86
N SER A 76 -1.48 -8.99 -21.12
CA SER A 76 -2.18 -8.12 -20.17
C SER A 76 -1.27 -7.67 -19.03
N PHE A 77 -0.44 -8.59 -18.51
CA PHE A 77 0.45 -8.32 -17.38
C PHE A 77 1.63 -7.40 -17.74
N LEU A 78 2.18 -7.52 -18.96
CA LEU A 78 3.21 -6.60 -19.44
C LEU A 78 2.65 -5.19 -19.70
N ILE A 79 1.42 -5.08 -20.21
CA ILE A 79 0.75 -3.78 -20.33
C ILE A 79 0.55 -3.19 -18.91
N GLY A 80 0.07 -3.99 -17.97
CA GLY A 80 -0.06 -3.61 -16.56
C GLY A 80 1.25 -3.12 -15.95
N PHE A 81 2.35 -3.83 -16.22
CA PHE A 81 3.70 -3.42 -15.78
C PHE A 81 4.09 -2.03 -16.29
N LEU A 82 3.86 -1.74 -17.58
CA LEU A 82 4.19 -0.43 -18.16
C LEU A 82 3.37 0.70 -17.55
N VAL A 83 2.06 0.48 -17.34
CA VAL A 83 1.17 1.46 -16.72
C VAL A 83 1.53 1.66 -15.25
N GLN A 84 1.85 0.59 -14.53
CA GLN A 84 2.28 0.66 -13.14
C GLN A 84 3.65 1.34 -12.98
N ALA A 85 4.58 1.12 -13.89
CA ALA A 85 5.87 1.83 -13.92
C ALA A 85 5.68 3.34 -14.15
N LEU A 86 4.75 3.72 -15.05
CA LEU A 86 4.36 5.11 -15.25
C LEU A 86 3.73 5.70 -13.98
N LEU A 87 2.83 4.96 -13.33
CA LEU A 87 2.21 5.38 -12.08
C LEU A 87 3.27 5.65 -11.00
N ILE A 88 4.18 4.71 -10.75
CA ILE A 88 5.28 4.88 -9.78
C ILE A 88 6.12 6.12 -10.12
N TYR A 89 6.45 6.31 -11.39
CA TYR A 89 7.23 7.47 -11.84
C TYR A 89 6.54 8.79 -11.49
N LEU A 90 5.24 8.90 -11.75
CA LEU A 90 4.43 10.10 -11.47
C LEU A 90 4.13 10.26 -9.98
N PHE A 91 3.92 9.16 -9.28
CA PHE A 91 3.60 9.18 -7.85
C PHE A 91 4.79 9.65 -7.00
N VAL A 92 6.03 9.34 -7.40
CA VAL A 92 7.24 9.92 -6.76
C VAL A 92 7.28 11.46 -6.89
N ASP A 93 6.85 12.02 -8.03
CA ASP A 93 6.73 13.49 -8.20
C ASP A 93 5.65 14.05 -7.25
N LEU A 94 4.52 13.36 -7.13
CA LEU A 94 3.43 13.74 -6.23
C LEU A 94 3.86 13.71 -4.75
N LEU A 95 4.60 12.69 -4.31
CA LEU A 95 5.13 12.58 -2.95
C LEU A 95 6.10 13.72 -2.61
N GLN A 96 6.97 14.10 -3.55
CA GLN A 96 7.86 15.25 -3.37
C GLN A 96 7.07 16.55 -3.18
N ARG A 97 6.05 16.79 -4.00
CA ARG A 97 5.18 17.96 -3.88
C ARG A 97 4.40 17.97 -2.59
N CYS A 98 3.90 16.81 -2.15
CA CYS A 98 3.21 16.66 -0.87
C CYS A 98 4.10 17.11 0.29
N ARG A 99 5.33 16.62 0.34
CA ARG A 99 6.29 16.97 1.39
C ARG A 99 6.63 18.46 1.41
N LEU A 100 6.80 19.08 0.22
CA LEU A 100 7.05 20.52 0.13
C LEU A 100 5.83 21.33 0.57
N ALA A 101 4.62 20.95 0.16
CA ALA A 101 3.39 21.64 0.58
C ALA A 101 3.16 21.53 2.11
N GLN A 102 3.49 20.39 2.72
CA GLN A 102 3.46 20.24 4.18
C GLN A 102 4.46 21.18 4.87
N LEU A 103 5.71 21.23 4.37
CA LEU A 103 6.75 22.13 4.90
C LEU A 103 6.36 23.61 4.79
N GLU A 104 5.73 24.00 3.69
CA GLU A 104 5.24 25.37 3.49
C GLU A 104 4.10 25.69 4.45
N ALA A 105 3.12 24.79 4.59
CA ALA A 105 2.01 24.97 5.53
C ALA A 105 2.50 25.12 6.99
N LEU A 106 3.53 24.36 7.38
CA LEU A 106 4.15 24.48 8.70
C LEU A 106 4.86 25.82 8.91
N LYS A 107 5.63 26.27 7.92
CA LYS A 107 6.30 27.58 7.99
C LYS A 107 5.29 28.70 8.12
N THR A 108 4.19 28.65 7.38
CA THR A 108 3.12 29.66 7.45
C THR A 108 2.48 29.66 8.85
N ALA A 109 2.16 28.48 9.40
CA ALA A 109 1.59 28.35 10.74
C ALA A 109 2.54 28.83 11.84
N GLU A 110 3.86 28.58 11.70
CA GLU A 110 4.87 29.07 12.64
C GLU A 110 5.02 30.60 12.56
N THR A 111 4.99 31.16 11.34
CA THR A 111 5.02 32.62 11.14
C THR A 111 3.79 33.33 11.73
N GLU A 112 2.59 32.74 11.51
CA GLU A 112 1.36 33.26 12.11
C GLU A 112 1.38 33.20 13.64
N ARG A 113 1.97 32.14 14.21
CA ARG A 113 2.12 32.00 15.66
C ARG A 113 3.05 33.04 16.24
N ILE A 114 4.21 33.29 15.62
CA ILE A 114 5.19 34.32 16.04
C ILE A 114 4.53 35.69 15.97
N LEU A 115 3.81 36.00 14.89
CA LEU A 115 3.08 37.27 14.74
C LEU A 115 2.00 37.46 15.82
N MET A 116 1.27 36.41 16.21
CA MET A 116 0.28 36.48 17.29
C MET A 116 0.93 36.64 18.67
N GLU A 117 2.10 36.07 18.87
CA GLU A 117 2.86 36.18 20.12
C GLU A 117 3.48 37.60 20.28
N GLU A 118 3.91 38.20 19.16
CA GLU A 118 4.44 39.56 19.09
C GLU A 118 3.35 40.63 19.30
N VAL A 119 2.16 40.43 18.71
CA VAL A 119 0.99 41.32 18.89
C VAL A 119 0.39 41.20 20.31
N GLY A 120 0.55 40.03 20.97
CA GLY A 120 0.10 39.79 22.35
C GLY A 120 1.01 40.40 23.43
N SER A 121 2.23 40.81 23.08
CA SER A 121 3.24 41.36 23.99
C SER A 121 3.33 42.92 23.98
N GLU A 122 2.53 43.62 23.18
CA GLU A 122 2.39 45.08 23.29
C GLU A 122 1.48 45.46 24.47
N GLU A 123 1.94 45.32 25.70
CA GLU A 123 1.43 46.11 26.82
C GLU A 123 2.01 47.54 26.75
N PRO A 124 1.19 48.57 27.10
CA PRO A 124 1.66 49.97 27.05
C PRO A 124 2.76 50.21 28.08
N PRO A 125 3.77 51.04 27.78
CA PRO A 125 4.91 51.26 28.67
C PRO A 125 4.47 51.95 29.95
N THR A 126 4.37 51.24 31.05
CA THR A 126 4.35 51.81 32.38
C THR A 126 5.80 52.14 32.78
N LEU A 127 6.11 53.42 32.80
CA LEU A 127 7.25 53.99 33.48
C LEU A 127 7.25 53.58 34.97
N ASN A 128 8.28 52.89 35.43
CA ASN A 128 9.05 53.17 36.64
C ASN A 128 9.71 51.92 37.22
N ALA A 129 10.95 52.20 37.65
CA ALA A 129 11.74 51.56 38.68
C ALA A 129 12.84 50.58 38.21
N GLU A 130 14.04 51.13 38.32
CA GLU A 130 15.33 50.49 38.44
C GLU A 130 15.30 49.49 39.61
N GLU A 131 15.68 48.24 39.37
CA GLU A 131 16.38 47.40 40.34
C GLU A 131 17.18 46.32 39.60
N GLU A 132 18.48 46.32 39.94
CA GLU A 132 19.50 45.37 39.49
C GLU A 132 19.17 43.98 40.03
N GLU A 133 19.18 42.94 39.17
CA GLU A 133 19.51 41.56 39.58
C GLU A 133 20.17 40.80 38.44
N ASP A 134 21.48 40.67 38.57
CA ASP A 134 22.32 39.71 37.85
C ASP A 134 21.97 38.28 38.30
N GLY A 135 21.68 37.36 37.37
CA GLY A 135 21.89 35.96 37.69
C GLY A 135 21.02 34.87 37.04
N GLU A 136 19.95 35.18 36.28
CA GLU A 136 19.03 34.12 35.78
C GLU A 136 18.94 33.92 34.25
N GLU A 137 19.69 34.69 33.45
CA GLU A 137 19.57 34.62 31.98
C GLU A 137 20.14 33.34 31.33
N VAL A 138 20.94 32.53 32.04
CA VAL A 138 21.59 31.34 31.45
C VAL A 138 20.71 30.10 31.48
N GLU A 139 19.80 29.96 32.47
CA GLU A 139 18.92 28.78 32.57
C GLU A 139 17.69 28.87 31.65
N GLU A 140 17.17 30.08 31.37
CA GLU A 140 16.03 30.23 30.43
C GLU A 140 16.44 30.00 28.98
N ALA A 141 17.65 30.32 28.57
CA ALA A 141 18.15 30.07 27.23
C ALA A 141 18.30 28.54 26.94
N ASP A 142 18.72 27.77 27.94
CA ASP A 142 18.90 26.32 27.82
C ASP A 142 17.55 25.57 27.84
N ALA A 143 16.59 26.03 28.64
CA ALA A 143 15.22 25.54 28.67
C ALA A 143 14.48 25.81 27.32
N GLY A 144 14.72 27.00 26.73
CA GLY A 144 14.20 27.37 25.41
C GLY A 144 14.77 26.50 24.27
N LEU A 145 16.05 26.17 24.33
CA LEU A 145 16.74 25.30 23.37
C LEU A 145 16.27 23.83 23.48
N LEU A 146 16.08 23.34 24.70
CA LEU A 146 15.51 22.01 24.95
C LEU A 146 14.04 21.91 24.50
N GLN A 147 13.25 22.95 24.76
CA GLN A 147 11.86 23.04 24.34
C GLN A 147 11.76 23.13 22.80
N ARG A 148 12.65 23.84 22.13
CA ARG A 148 12.76 23.95 20.67
C ARG A 148 13.17 22.60 20.05
N SER A 149 14.03 21.83 20.69
CA SER A 149 14.44 20.49 20.22
C SER A 149 13.35 19.42 20.39
N VAL A 150 12.54 19.51 21.43
CA VAL A 150 11.39 18.61 21.67
C VAL A 150 10.24 18.93 20.71
N THR A 151 9.96 20.22 20.47
CA THR A 151 8.92 20.64 19.49
C THR A 151 9.33 20.29 18.06
N ALA A 152 10.60 20.45 17.71
CA ALA A 152 11.13 20.07 16.41
C ALA A 152 11.08 18.55 16.17
N ARG A 153 11.23 17.75 17.23
CA ARG A 153 11.16 16.26 17.12
C ARG A 153 9.73 15.75 16.96
N THR A 154 8.77 16.38 17.63
CA THR A 154 7.34 16.08 17.45
C THR A 154 6.82 16.59 16.10
N GLN A 155 7.35 17.68 15.58
CA GLN A 155 7.04 18.20 14.25
C GLN A 155 7.56 17.31 13.10
N ASP A 156 8.73 16.67 13.25
CA ASP A 156 9.27 15.77 12.22
C ASP A 156 8.47 14.47 12.10
N GLU A 157 7.86 13.97 13.17
CA GLU A 157 6.95 12.82 13.13
C GLU A 157 5.61 13.14 12.46
N ASP A 158 5.11 14.38 12.57
CA ASP A 158 3.87 14.82 11.92
C ASP A 158 4.05 15.16 10.41
N LEU A 159 5.28 15.28 9.92
CA LEU A 159 5.64 15.63 8.53
C LEU A 159 5.76 14.41 7.61
N GLN A 160 5.38 13.23 8.04
CA GLN A 160 5.47 12.03 7.18
C GLN A 160 4.35 12.04 6.12
N PRO A 161 4.71 12.02 4.81
CA PRO A 161 3.70 11.89 3.77
C PRO A 161 2.99 10.54 3.92
N ASN A 162 1.67 10.57 4.06
CA ASN A 162 0.81 9.41 4.03
C ASN A 162 -0.33 9.63 3.01
N LEU A 163 -1.03 8.57 2.63
CA LEU A 163 -2.11 8.65 1.63
C LEU A 163 -3.24 9.60 2.07
N HIS A 164 -3.57 9.61 3.35
CA HIS A 164 -4.58 10.51 3.88
C HIS A 164 -4.20 11.99 3.69
N VAL A 165 -2.96 12.35 4.01
CA VAL A 165 -2.44 13.72 3.84
C VAL A 165 -2.42 14.14 2.36
N LEU A 166 -2.03 13.23 1.45
CA LEU A 166 -2.16 13.46 0.01
C LEU A 166 -3.60 13.81 -0.39
N GLY A 167 -4.57 13.05 0.15
CA GLY A 167 -5.99 13.32 -0.06
C GLY A 167 -6.43 14.68 0.46
N VAL A 168 -6.00 15.08 1.66
CA VAL A 168 -6.36 16.38 2.26
C VAL A 168 -5.76 17.55 1.48
N LEU A 169 -4.50 17.43 1.04
CA LEU A 169 -3.79 18.52 0.34
C LEU A 169 -4.27 18.73 -1.10
N PHE A 170 -4.48 17.65 -1.84
CA PHE A 170 -4.70 17.73 -3.29
C PHE A 170 -6.15 17.47 -3.73
N LEU A 171 -7.01 16.96 -2.85
CA LEU A 171 -8.44 16.75 -3.16
C LEU A 171 -9.32 17.78 -2.44
N GLY A 172 -10.48 18.04 -2.99
CA GLY A 172 -11.51 18.83 -2.30
C GLY A 172 -12.09 18.07 -1.10
N LYS A 173 -12.64 18.79 -0.12
CA LYS A 173 -13.13 18.24 1.16
C LYS A 173 -14.03 17.00 1.03
N HIS A 174 -14.97 16.99 0.08
CA HIS A 174 -15.86 15.84 -0.13
C HIS A 174 -15.14 14.68 -0.83
N THR A 175 -14.32 14.98 -1.84
CA THR A 175 -13.53 13.97 -2.57
C THR A 175 -12.48 13.31 -1.67
N SER A 176 -11.87 14.08 -0.76
CA SER A 176 -10.92 13.55 0.23
C SER A 176 -11.61 12.58 1.21
N ARG A 177 -12.86 12.88 1.63
CA ARG A 177 -13.63 11.94 2.48
C ARG A 177 -13.96 10.64 1.75
N ALA A 178 -14.40 10.75 0.48
CA ALA A 178 -14.66 9.58 -0.36
C ALA A 178 -13.39 8.74 -0.58
N PHE A 179 -12.27 9.40 -0.84
CA PHE A 179 -10.96 8.75 -0.95
C PHE A 179 -10.59 7.96 0.32
N ASN A 180 -10.69 8.59 1.48
CA ASN A 180 -10.38 7.94 2.75
C ASN A 180 -11.28 6.72 3.03
N PHE A 181 -12.56 6.82 2.65
CA PHE A 181 -13.49 5.70 2.75
C PHE A 181 -13.06 4.53 1.85
N VAL A 182 -12.78 4.80 0.57
CA VAL A 182 -12.32 3.77 -0.38
C VAL A 182 -11.00 3.15 0.09
N LEU A 183 -10.07 3.96 0.59
CA LEU A 183 -8.78 3.52 1.09
C LEU A 183 -8.92 2.58 2.31
N LEU A 184 -9.74 2.96 3.31
CA LEU A 184 -10.00 2.09 4.47
C LEU A 184 -10.71 0.80 4.07
N PHE A 185 -11.71 0.91 3.19
CA PHE A 185 -12.41 -0.24 2.65
C PHE A 185 -11.45 -1.22 1.95
N GLN A 186 -10.53 -0.69 1.15
CA GLN A 186 -9.49 -1.47 0.49
C GLN A 186 -8.56 -2.17 1.49
N PHE A 187 -8.06 -1.47 2.52
CA PHE A 187 -7.19 -2.08 3.53
C PHE A 187 -7.89 -3.20 4.29
N VAL A 188 -9.15 -3.01 4.66
CA VAL A 188 -9.96 -4.05 5.31
C VAL A 188 -10.10 -5.26 4.38
N SER A 189 -10.44 -5.05 3.12
CA SER A 189 -10.63 -6.13 2.13
C SER A 189 -9.34 -6.91 1.86
N ILE A 190 -8.21 -6.22 1.72
CA ILE A 190 -6.89 -6.86 1.60
C ILE A 190 -6.55 -7.62 2.90
N GLY A 191 -6.86 -7.05 4.06
CA GLY A 191 -6.67 -7.69 5.36
C GLY A 191 -7.45 -9.00 5.48
N ILE A 192 -8.73 -9.01 5.08
CA ILE A 192 -9.57 -10.21 5.03
C ILE A 192 -8.92 -11.27 4.12
N SER A 193 -8.51 -10.88 2.92
CA SER A 193 -7.86 -11.78 1.97
C SER A 193 -6.60 -12.42 2.56
N TYR A 194 -5.74 -11.65 3.24
CA TYR A 194 -4.54 -12.20 3.87
C TYR A 194 -4.84 -13.08 5.09
N VAL A 195 -5.90 -12.80 5.86
CA VAL A 195 -6.32 -13.68 6.95
C VAL A 195 -6.79 -15.01 6.40
N LEU A 196 -7.59 -15.02 5.34
CA LEU A 196 -8.08 -16.24 4.71
C LEU A 196 -6.92 -17.07 4.14
N ALA A 197 -6.07 -16.46 3.30
CA ALA A 197 -4.91 -17.14 2.72
C ALA A 197 -3.90 -17.62 3.78
N GLY A 198 -3.67 -16.80 4.82
CA GLY A 198 -2.76 -17.15 5.91
C GLY A 198 -3.30 -18.31 6.73
N SER A 199 -4.58 -18.27 7.09
CA SER A 199 -5.20 -19.35 7.85
C SER A 199 -5.16 -20.68 7.08
N GLU A 200 -5.36 -20.65 5.78
CA GLU A 200 -5.29 -21.81 4.90
C GLU A 200 -3.86 -22.36 4.80
N ALA A 201 -2.86 -21.47 4.62
CA ALA A 201 -1.45 -21.83 4.57
C ALA A 201 -0.94 -22.45 5.88
N TYR A 202 -1.26 -21.84 7.02
CA TYR A 202 -0.89 -22.36 8.34
C TYR A 202 -1.64 -23.66 8.67
N ALA A 203 -2.92 -23.77 8.30
CA ALA A 203 -3.70 -25.00 8.46
C ALA A 203 -3.10 -26.17 7.70
N ALA A 204 -2.66 -25.92 6.45
CA ALA A 204 -1.97 -26.92 5.64
C ALA A 204 -0.62 -27.33 6.25
N LEU A 205 0.18 -26.37 6.77
CA LEU A 205 1.47 -26.62 7.38
C LEU A 205 1.36 -27.43 8.69
N PHE A 206 0.37 -27.12 9.53
CA PHE A 206 0.18 -27.77 10.85
C PHE A 206 -0.82 -28.93 10.81
N HIS A 207 -1.37 -29.27 9.66
CA HIS A 207 -2.42 -30.28 9.49
C HIS A 207 -3.62 -30.09 10.42
N THR A 208 -4.03 -28.83 10.62
CA THR A 208 -5.15 -28.41 11.48
C THR A 208 -6.28 -27.82 10.66
N SER A 209 -7.44 -27.60 11.28
CA SER A 209 -8.55 -26.91 10.62
C SER A 209 -8.27 -25.39 10.57
N TYR A 210 -8.45 -24.78 9.41
CA TYR A 210 -8.27 -23.33 9.19
C TYR A 210 -9.17 -22.47 10.12
N VAL A 211 -10.32 -22.97 10.56
CA VAL A 211 -11.23 -22.27 11.47
C VAL A 211 -10.57 -21.91 12.80
N TYR A 212 -9.72 -22.80 13.34
CA TYR A 212 -8.97 -22.52 14.57
C TYR A 212 -7.77 -21.61 14.33
N VAL A 213 -7.25 -21.58 13.12
CA VAL A 213 -6.10 -20.75 12.74
C VAL A 213 -6.50 -19.29 12.53
N ILE A 214 -7.71 -19.00 12.00
CA ILE A 214 -8.20 -17.64 11.77
C ILE A 214 -8.02 -16.72 12.99
N PRO A 215 -8.55 -17.04 14.20
CA PRO A 215 -8.39 -16.18 15.36
C PRO A 215 -6.92 -16.08 15.82
N ALA A 216 -6.18 -17.17 15.81
CA ALA A 216 -4.78 -17.18 16.22
C ALA A 216 -3.91 -16.31 15.31
N PHE A 217 -4.02 -16.45 14.00
CA PHE A 217 -3.29 -15.66 13.00
C PHE A 217 -3.64 -14.17 13.12
N THR A 218 -4.95 -13.85 13.07
CA THR A 218 -5.41 -12.46 13.06
C THR A 218 -4.99 -11.72 14.31
N TRP A 219 -5.28 -12.25 15.49
CA TRP A 219 -5.01 -11.54 16.73
C TRP A 219 -3.53 -11.49 17.10
N THR A 220 -2.75 -12.55 16.83
CA THR A 220 -1.31 -12.52 17.11
C THR A 220 -0.61 -11.43 16.30
N LEU A 221 -0.91 -11.34 15.01
CA LEU A 221 -0.27 -10.34 14.14
C LEU A 221 -0.82 -8.94 14.39
N SER A 222 -2.13 -8.79 14.59
CA SER A 222 -2.76 -7.48 14.85
C SER A 222 -2.30 -6.89 16.18
N LEU A 223 -2.26 -7.67 17.25
CA LEU A 223 -1.73 -7.23 18.55
C LEU A 223 -0.25 -6.89 18.43
N GLY A 224 0.52 -7.65 17.67
CA GLY A 224 1.90 -7.30 17.35
C GLY A 224 2.00 -5.90 16.72
N ILE A 225 1.22 -5.61 15.68
CA ILE A 225 1.20 -4.29 15.01
C ILE A 225 0.78 -3.17 15.97
N LEU A 226 -0.19 -3.42 16.85
CA LEU A 226 -0.71 -2.40 17.76
C LEU A 226 0.21 -2.11 18.94
N LEU A 227 0.80 -3.15 19.55
CA LEU A 227 1.51 -3.05 20.82
C LEU A 227 3.03 -3.00 20.67
N ALA A 228 3.58 -3.69 19.66
CA ALA A 228 5.01 -3.94 19.53
C ALA A 228 5.61 -3.33 18.24
N GLN A 229 5.17 -2.15 17.83
CA GLN A 229 5.60 -1.51 16.57
C GLN A 229 7.12 -1.39 16.44
N ILE A 230 7.83 -1.09 17.53
CA ILE A 230 9.31 -0.98 17.57
C ILE A 230 9.98 -2.33 17.25
N ILE A 231 9.38 -3.44 17.68
CA ILE A 231 9.91 -4.80 17.48
C ILE A 231 9.45 -5.35 16.14
N ILE A 232 8.25 -5.01 15.70
CA ILE A 232 7.68 -5.51 14.45
C ILE A 232 8.43 -4.98 13.22
N GLN A 233 8.88 -3.75 13.23
CA GLN A 233 9.59 -3.16 12.10
C GLN A 233 10.88 -3.94 11.73
N PRO A 234 11.83 -4.25 12.64
CA PRO A 234 12.99 -5.06 12.32
C PRO A 234 12.63 -6.52 11.98
N ILE A 235 11.62 -7.10 12.63
CA ILE A 235 11.14 -8.45 12.31
C ILE A 235 10.57 -8.50 10.90
N THR A 236 9.73 -7.56 10.53
CA THR A 236 9.16 -7.47 9.17
C THR A 236 10.26 -7.31 8.13
N SER A 237 11.29 -6.51 8.40
CA SER A 237 12.44 -6.33 7.49
C SER A 237 13.22 -7.64 7.31
N LEU A 238 13.49 -8.38 8.38
CA LEU A 238 14.16 -9.69 8.33
C LEU A 238 13.32 -10.72 7.58
N LEU A 239 12.04 -10.82 7.91
CA LEU A 239 11.12 -11.73 7.23
C LEU A 239 10.95 -11.39 5.75
N THR A 240 10.99 -10.09 5.39
CA THR A 240 10.92 -9.63 4.00
C THR A 240 12.15 -10.09 3.20
N LEU A 241 13.35 -10.00 3.80
CA LEU A 241 14.56 -10.52 3.19
C LEU A 241 14.48 -12.05 3.01
N LEU A 242 14.06 -12.78 4.05
CA LEU A 242 13.86 -14.22 4.00
C LEU A 242 12.84 -14.62 2.93
N LYS A 243 11.70 -13.91 2.86
CA LYS A 243 10.68 -14.08 1.82
C LYS A 243 11.28 -13.92 0.41
N GLY A 244 12.12 -12.89 0.19
CA GLY A 244 12.77 -12.66 -1.10
C GLY A 244 13.71 -13.80 -1.52
N ILE A 245 14.49 -14.34 -0.60
CA ILE A 245 15.39 -15.48 -0.84
C ILE A 245 14.57 -16.74 -1.13
N LEU A 246 13.61 -17.07 -0.26
CA LEU A 246 12.75 -18.24 -0.43
C LEU A 246 11.97 -18.20 -1.74
N LEU A 247 11.50 -17.03 -2.16
CA LEU A 247 10.81 -16.87 -3.43
C LEU A 247 11.67 -17.30 -4.61
N VAL A 248 12.88 -16.78 -4.71
CA VAL A 248 13.77 -17.11 -5.83
C VAL A 248 14.05 -18.62 -5.86
N ILE A 249 14.30 -19.22 -4.70
CA ILE A 249 14.52 -20.67 -4.57
C ILE A 249 13.26 -21.44 -4.99
N THR A 250 12.09 -21.05 -4.46
CA THR A 250 10.82 -21.73 -4.74
C THR A 250 10.47 -21.66 -6.22
N VAL A 251 10.57 -20.49 -6.86
CA VAL A 251 10.29 -20.32 -8.29
C VAL A 251 11.26 -21.16 -9.13
N ALA A 252 12.57 -21.12 -8.82
CA ALA A 252 13.57 -21.89 -9.56
C ALA A 252 13.32 -23.41 -9.46
N VAL A 253 13.04 -23.91 -8.26
CA VAL A 253 12.79 -25.35 -8.03
C VAL A 253 11.46 -25.77 -8.65
N THR A 254 10.41 -24.99 -8.50
CA THR A 254 9.09 -25.27 -9.12
C THR A 254 9.20 -25.29 -10.65
N PHE A 255 10.03 -24.40 -11.22
CA PHE A 255 10.29 -24.39 -12.66
C PHE A 255 11.00 -25.67 -13.13
N VAL A 256 11.97 -26.17 -12.35
CA VAL A 256 12.64 -27.47 -12.65
C VAL A 256 11.62 -28.61 -12.60
N VAL A 257 10.72 -28.65 -11.62
CA VAL A 257 9.65 -29.66 -11.57
C VAL A 257 8.71 -29.53 -12.77
N GLY A 258 8.31 -28.31 -13.13
CA GLY A 258 7.46 -28.05 -14.31
C GLY A 258 8.07 -28.55 -15.61
N SER A 259 9.38 -28.35 -15.80
CA SER A 259 10.08 -28.83 -16.99
C SER A 259 10.16 -30.35 -17.12
N GLU A 260 10.04 -31.10 -16.02
CA GLU A 260 9.94 -32.57 -16.06
C GLU A 260 8.49 -33.05 -16.28
N VAL A 261 7.48 -32.28 -15.85
CA VAL A 261 6.07 -32.68 -15.88
C VAL A 261 5.40 -32.40 -17.23
N HIS A 262 5.67 -31.24 -17.80
CA HIS A 262 5.27 -30.75 -19.12
C HIS A 262 3.78 -30.98 -19.46
N GLN A 263 2.89 -30.24 -18.81
CA GLN A 263 1.45 -30.23 -19.15
C GLN A 263 1.21 -29.39 -20.42
N GLU A 264 0.33 -29.87 -21.30
CA GLU A 264 -0.13 -29.07 -22.44
C GLU A 264 -0.97 -27.89 -21.94
N THR A 265 -0.57 -26.68 -22.30
CA THR A 265 -1.29 -25.44 -21.95
C THR A 265 -2.11 -24.95 -23.13
N THR A 266 -3.38 -24.63 -22.88
CA THR A 266 -4.28 -23.99 -23.85
C THR A 266 -4.32 -22.48 -23.62
N ASN A 267 -4.55 -21.71 -24.70
CA ASN A 267 -4.65 -20.26 -24.63
C ASN A 267 -5.96 -19.79 -25.23
N ASP A 268 -6.77 -19.07 -24.45
CA ASP A 268 -8.02 -18.47 -24.88
C ASP A 268 -8.04 -16.96 -24.59
N PHE A 269 -7.96 -16.16 -25.65
CA PHE A 269 -7.97 -14.70 -25.54
C PHE A 269 -9.33 -14.12 -25.12
N SER A 270 -10.43 -14.87 -25.26
CA SER A 270 -11.74 -14.42 -24.82
C SER A 270 -11.82 -14.29 -23.29
N GLN A 271 -10.99 -15.06 -22.58
CA GLN A 271 -10.92 -15.12 -21.12
C GLN A 271 -9.85 -14.20 -20.50
N ILE A 272 -9.28 -13.26 -21.27
CA ILE A 272 -8.21 -12.38 -20.80
C ILE A 272 -8.61 -11.44 -19.64
N GLY A 273 -9.90 -11.26 -19.40
CA GLY A 273 -10.41 -10.29 -18.45
C GLY A 273 -10.04 -10.57 -17.00
N LYS A 274 -10.16 -11.83 -16.54
CA LYS A 274 -9.79 -12.20 -15.16
C LYS A 274 -8.29 -12.02 -14.89
N PRO A 275 -7.36 -12.54 -15.74
CA PRO A 275 -5.93 -12.24 -15.61
C PRO A 275 -5.60 -10.75 -15.62
N PHE A 276 -6.32 -9.96 -16.43
CA PHE A 276 -6.17 -8.52 -16.49
C PHE A 276 -6.53 -7.86 -15.15
N LEU A 277 -7.71 -8.16 -14.58
CA LEU A 277 -8.14 -7.61 -13.29
C LEU A 277 -7.19 -8.02 -12.15
N MET A 278 -6.88 -9.31 -12.06
CA MET A 278 -5.94 -9.79 -11.04
C MET A 278 -4.54 -9.22 -11.22
N GLY A 279 -4.11 -8.97 -12.46
CA GLY A 279 -2.85 -8.29 -12.77
C GLY A 279 -2.80 -6.86 -12.23
N THR A 280 -3.91 -6.09 -12.30
CA THR A 280 -3.98 -4.75 -11.70
C THR A 280 -3.84 -4.79 -10.18
N VAL A 281 -4.47 -5.76 -9.51
CA VAL A 281 -4.36 -5.97 -8.07
C VAL A 281 -2.96 -6.41 -7.68
N ALA A 282 -2.40 -7.38 -8.40
CA ALA A 282 -1.08 -7.92 -8.10
C ALA A 282 0.02 -6.86 -8.17
N LEU A 283 0.00 -5.99 -9.17
CA LEU A 283 1.01 -4.95 -9.37
C LEU A 283 0.70 -3.66 -8.59
N GLY A 284 -0.58 -3.39 -8.28
CA GLY A 284 -1.05 -2.09 -7.78
C GLY A 284 -0.75 -1.83 -6.30
N GLY A 285 -0.66 -2.86 -5.47
CA GLY A 285 -0.55 -2.75 -4.01
C GLY A 285 0.61 -1.88 -3.49
N ILE A 286 1.63 -1.63 -4.31
CA ILE A 286 2.80 -0.81 -3.93
C ILE A 286 2.45 0.65 -3.64
N VAL A 287 1.40 1.19 -4.25
CA VAL A 287 0.98 2.59 -4.06
C VAL A 287 0.67 2.87 -2.59
N ASN A 288 0.07 1.91 -1.90
CA ASN A 288 -0.29 2.00 -0.49
C ASN A 288 0.91 2.11 0.46
N VAL A 289 2.05 1.59 0.05
CA VAL A 289 3.26 1.52 0.89
C VAL A 289 4.29 2.59 0.50
N MET A 290 4.24 3.10 -0.72
CA MET A 290 5.20 4.11 -1.21
C MET A 290 5.30 5.36 -0.33
N PRO A 291 4.23 5.96 0.21
CA PRO A 291 4.36 7.13 1.08
C PRO A 291 5.19 6.85 2.33
N PHE A 292 4.95 5.70 2.97
CA PHE A 292 5.72 5.23 4.12
C PHE A 292 7.20 5.02 3.77
N LEU A 293 7.50 4.36 2.65
CA LEU A 293 8.88 4.17 2.19
C LEU A 293 9.57 5.49 1.85
N PHE A 294 8.82 6.44 1.30
CA PHE A 294 9.36 7.76 0.94
C PHE A 294 9.71 8.60 2.16
N SER A 295 9.06 8.38 3.31
CA SER A 295 9.37 9.08 4.55
C SER A 295 10.78 8.76 5.09
N GLU A 296 11.32 7.57 4.77
CA GLU A 296 12.64 7.11 5.20
C GLU A 296 13.81 7.78 4.47
N ILE A 297 13.55 8.53 3.40
CA ILE A 297 14.59 9.19 2.60
C ILE A 297 14.57 10.71 2.76
N SER A 298 15.75 11.33 2.62
CA SER A 298 15.85 12.79 2.60
C SER A 298 15.44 13.38 1.26
N HIS A 299 14.93 14.63 1.26
CA HIS A 299 14.44 15.32 0.08
C HIS A 299 15.57 15.88 -0.81
N VAL A 300 16.54 15.02 -1.18
CA VAL A 300 17.69 15.34 -2.02
C VAL A 300 17.54 14.60 -3.36
N LYS A 301 17.85 15.26 -4.47
CA LYS A 301 17.71 14.75 -5.84
C LYS A 301 18.30 13.34 -6.02
N THR A 302 19.48 13.08 -5.48
CA THR A 302 20.15 11.79 -5.59
C THR A 302 19.42 10.70 -4.83
N GLN A 303 18.91 10.98 -3.62
CA GLN A 303 18.20 10.01 -2.81
C GLN A 303 16.83 9.66 -3.43
N VAL A 304 16.09 10.67 -3.89
CA VAL A 304 14.81 10.46 -4.58
C VAL A 304 15.00 9.65 -5.87
N LEU A 305 16.09 9.89 -6.62
CA LEU A 305 16.41 9.13 -7.82
C LEU A 305 16.69 7.64 -7.51
N TRP A 306 17.49 7.36 -6.47
CA TRP A 306 17.78 6.00 -6.05
C TRP A 306 16.55 5.28 -5.50
N PHE A 307 15.72 5.98 -4.70
CA PHE A 307 14.42 5.47 -4.25
C PHE A 307 13.55 5.05 -5.44
N ARG A 308 13.36 5.95 -6.42
CA ARG A 308 12.58 5.64 -7.62
C ARG A 308 13.14 4.42 -8.38
N ARG A 309 14.47 4.33 -8.50
CA ARG A 309 15.13 3.17 -9.13
C ARG A 309 14.92 1.88 -8.33
N ALA A 310 14.99 1.94 -7.01
CA ALA A 310 14.76 0.78 -6.14
C ALA A 310 13.33 0.25 -6.28
N VAL A 311 12.32 1.13 -6.25
CA VAL A 311 10.91 0.74 -6.40
C VAL A 311 10.62 0.20 -7.80
N LEU A 312 11.10 0.86 -8.87
CA LEU A 312 10.94 0.38 -10.25
C LEU A 312 11.69 -0.94 -10.48
N GLY A 313 12.88 -1.10 -9.91
CA GLY A 313 13.63 -2.36 -9.94
C GLY A 313 12.87 -3.48 -9.23
N GLY A 314 12.29 -3.20 -8.05
CA GLY A 314 11.42 -4.13 -7.34
C GLY A 314 10.21 -4.55 -8.17
N LEU A 315 9.51 -3.60 -8.80
CA LEU A 315 8.40 -3.88 -9.71
C LEU A 315 8.83 -4.79 -10.88
N ALA A 316 9.95 -4.51 -11.54
CA ALA A 316 10.44 -5.31 -12.66
C ALA A 316 10.79 -6.74 -12.23
N THR A 317 11.47 -6.89 -11.09
CA THR A 317 11.78 -8.21 -10.52
C THR A 317 10.51 -8.97 -10.17
N CYS A 318 9.53 -8.31 -9.55
CA CYS A 318 8.23 -8.94 -9.22
C CYS A 318 7.48 -9.39 -10.46
N THR A 319 7.46 -8.56 -11.50
CA THR A 319 6.81 -8.90 -12.77
C THR A 319 7.42 -10.17 -13.36
N LEU A 320 8.75 -10.24 -13.42
CA LEU A 320 9.46 -11.41 -13.92
C LEU A 320 9.15 -12.66 -13.07
N LEU A 321 9.22 -12.53 -11.74
CA LEU A 321 8.99 -13.67 -10.84
C LEU A 321 7.53 -14.15 -10.88
N ASN A 322 6.55 -13.26 -10.99
CA ASN A 322 5.14 -13.66 -11.18
C ASN A 322 4.93 -14.40 -12.51
N ILE A 323 5.58 -13.94 -13.59
CA ILE A 323 5.51 -14.63 -14.89
C ILE A 323 6.09 -16.03 -14.80
N LEU A 324 7.29 -16.16 -14.24
CA LEU A 324 7.94 -17.48 -14.06
C LEU A 324 7.14 -18.39 -13.14
N TRP A 325 6.56 -17.85 -12.08
CA TRP A 325 5.71 -18.59 -11.16
C TRP A 325 4.44 -19.10 -11.85
N CYS A 326 3.70 -18.23 -12.54
CA CYS A 326 2.50 -18.62 -13.27
C CYS A 326 2.80 -19.67 -14.33
N TRP A 327 3.90 -19.52 -15.04
CA TRP A 327 4.35 -20.51 -16.03
C TRP A 327 4.63 -21.86 -15.38
N ALA A 328 5.44 -21.90 -14.32
CA ALA A 328 5.78 -23.12 -13.61
C ALA A 328 4.53 -23.84 -13.04
N VAL A 329 3.57 -23.09 -12.51
CA VAL A 329 2.32 -23.67 -11.99
C VAL A 329 1.47 -24.27 -13.11
N LEU A 330 1.35 -23.60 -14.27
CA LEU A 330 0.61 -24.11 -15.43
C LEU A 330 1.23 -25.37 -16.02
N GLU A 331 2.54 -25.55 -15.94
CA GLU A 331 3.20 -26.78 -16.41
C GLU A 331 3.03 -27.98 -15.46
N ILE A 332 2.65 -27.74 -14.20
CA ILE A 332 2.48 -28.79 -13.19
C ILE A 332 1.01 -29.14 -12.97
N VAL A 333 0.14 -28.14 -12.88
CA VAL A 333 -1.27 -28.31 -12.52
C VAL A 333 -2.14 -28.19 -13.77
N PRO A 334 -3.03 -29.17 -14.03
CA PRO A 334 -3.98 -29.10 -15.15
C PRO A 334 -4.84 -27.83 -15.06
N GLN A 335 -5.03 -27.17 -16.21
CA GLN A 335 -5.85 -25.95 -16.30
C GLN A 335 -7.32 -26.24 -16.03
N MET A 336 -7.88 -27.27 -16.69
CA MET A 336 -9.30 -27.61 -16.67
C MET A 336 -9.54 -28.97 -16.00
N ALA A 337 -10.71 -29.15 -15.42
CA ALA A 337 -11.14 -30.45 -14.91
C ALA A 337 -11.38 -31.43 -16.07
N VAL A 338 -11.06 -32.70 -15.87
CA VAL A 338 -11.19 -33.75 -16.91
C VAL A 338 -12.64 -33.89 -17.38
N GLU A 339 -13.59 -33.62 -16.51
CA GLU A 339 -15.04 -33.70 -16.80
C GLU A 339 -15.45 -32.64 -17.84
N SER A 340 -15.01 -31.41 -17.75
CA SER A 340 -15.29 -30.35 -18.72
C SER A 340 -14.64 -30.60 -20.09
N VAL A 341 -13.45 -31.20 -20.12
CA VAL A 341 -12.79 -31.62 -21.38
C VAL A 341 -13.54 -32.77 -22.07
N LEU A 342 -14.13 -33.65 -21.29
CA LEU A 342 -14.93 -34.76 -21.84
C LEU A 342 -16.26 -34.26 -22.42
N GLU A 343 -16.90 -33.30 -21.73
CA GLU A 343 -18.16 -32.69 -22.17
C GLU A 343 -17.97 -31.87 -23.44
N GLU A 344 -16.90 -31.08 -23.52
CA GLU A 344 -16.53 -30.34 -24.73
C GLU A 344 -16.20 -31.27 -25.91
N LYS A 345 -15.48 -32.35 -25.68
CA LYS A 345 -15.22 -33.38 -26.73
C LYS A 345 -16.47 -34.11 -27.16
N LEU A 346 -17.43 -34.36 -26.28
CA LEU A 346 -18.72 -34.97 -26.62
C LEU A 346 -19.60 -34.00 -27.41
N LEU A 347 -19.63 -32.73 -27.06
CA LEU A 347 -20.35 -31.69 -27.80
C LEU A 347 -19.78 -31.51 -29.21
N ASN A 348 -18.47 -31.46 -29.37
CA ASN A 348 -17.79 -31.36 -30.66
C ASN A 348 -17.96 -32.61 -31.52
N ARG A 349 -18.10 -33.80 -30.91
CA ARG A 349 -18.37 -35.05 -31.60
C ARG A 349 -19.81 -35.13 -32.12
N SER A 350 -20.77 -34.53 -31.41
CA SER A 350 -22.15 -34.38 -31.86
C SER A 350 -22.31 -33.38 -33.01
N ALA A 351 -21.34 -32.47 -33.20
CA ALA A 351 -21.28 -31.50 -34.27
C ALA A 351 -20.60 -31.99 -35.57
N GLY A 352 -20.26 -33.29 -35.68
CA GLY A 352 -19.88 -33.96 -36.92
C GLY A 352 -18.41 -33.84 -37.37
N GLN A 353 -17.49 -33.52 -36.47
CA GLN A 353 -16.05 -33.56 -36.75
C GLN A 353 -15.46 -34.93 -36.38
N THR A 354 -15.15 -35.73 -37.41
CA THR A 354 -14.44 -37.01 -37.28
C THR A 354 -12.96 -36.78 -37.17
N GLU A 355 -12.40 -36.84 -35.96
CA GLU A 355 -10.95 -36.90 -35.76
C GLU A 355 -10.51 -38.33 -35.40
N ALA A 356 -9.34 -38.70 -35.97
CA ALA A 356 -8.77 -40.03 -35.94
C ALA A 356 -8.45 -40.51 -34.50
N THR A 357 -8.79 -41.74 -34.26
CA THR A 357 -8.52 -42.51 -33.04
C THR A 357 -7.02 -42.60 -32.73
N HIS A 358 -6.53 -41.81 -31.82
CA HIS A 358 -5.29 -42.10 -31.07
C HIS A 358 -5.62 -42.88 -29.79
N PRO A 359 -4.72 -43.78 -29.32
CA PRO A 359 -4.99 -44.65 -28.18
C PRO A 359 -5.25 -43.82 -26.92
N VAL A 360 -6.36 -44.10 -26.30
CA VAL A 360 -6.76 -43.49 -25.00
C VAL A 360 -5.74 -43.95 -23.94
N HIS A 361 -4.81 -43.10 -23.62
CA HIS A 361 -4.05 -43.26 -22.39
C HIS A 361 -5.06 -43.15 -21.22
N THR A 362 -5.08 -44.16 -20.39
CA THR A 362 -5.93 -44.26 -19.20
C THR A 362 -5.52 -43.15 -18.23
N PHE A 363 -6.20 -42.01 -18.30
CA PHE A 363 -6.01 -40.94 -17.36
C PHE A 363 -6.64 -41.34 -16.02
N ILE A 364 -5.79 -41.46 -15.00
CA ILE A 364 -6.25 -41.58 -13.62
C ILE A 364 -6.94 -40.26 -13.30
N TYR A 365 -8.25 -40.28 -13.11
CA TYR A 365 -9.09 -39.13 -12.78
C TYR A 365 -8.61 -38.51 -11.47
N SER A 366 -8.00 -37.33 -11.53
CA SER A 366 -7.78 -36.51 -10.39
C SER A 366 -8.58 -35.21 -10.57
N ASN A 367 -9.52 -35.00 -9.68
CA ASN A 367 -10.35 -33.76 -9.61
C ASN A 367 -9.54 -32.52 -9.19
N ILE A 368 -8.22 -32.50 -9.39
CA ILE A 368 -7.36 -31.39 -9.00
C ILE A 368 -7.02 -30.60 -10.26
N SER A 369 -7.65 -29.46 -10.43
CA SER A 369 -7.38 -28.50 -11.51
C SER A 369 -7.36 -27.07 -10.98
N LEU A 370 -6.74 -26.15 -11.75
CA LEU A 370 -6.76 -24.74 -11.40
C LEU A 370 -8.18 -24.15 -11.49
N GLU A 371 -8.99 -24.60 -12.46
CA GLU A 371 -10.37 -24.14 -12.61
C GLU A 371 -11.25 -24.53 -11.42
N GLU A 372 -11.09 -25.74 -10.88
CA GLU A 372 -11.83 -26.18 -9.69
C GLU A 372 -11.41 -25.40 -8.44
N SER A 373 -10.12 -25.13 -8.28
CA SER A 373 -9.61 -24.30 -7.20
C SER A 373 -10.07 -22.84 -7.33
N GLU A 374 -10.22 -22.31 -8.56
CA GLU A 374 -10.85 -21.01 -8.81
C GLU A 374 -12.30 -20.98 -8.31
N LYS A 375 -13.10 -21.98 -8.68
CA LYS A 375 -14.50 -22.12 -8.25
C LYS A 375 -14.64 -22.30 -6.74
N ALA A 376 -13.69 -23.02 -6.12
CA ALA A 376 -13.64 -23.21 -4.66
C ALA A 376 -13.12 -22.00 -3.88
N GLY A 377 -12.57 -21.00 -4.57
CA GLY A 377 -11.94 -19.83 -3.94
C GLY A 377 -10.61 -20.15 -3.24
N GLU A 378 -9.97 -21.28 -3.57
CA GLU A 378 -8.71 -21.73 -3.00
C GLU A 378 -7.50 -20.96 -3.57
N ILE A 379 -6.42 -20.85 -2.79
CA ILE A 379 -5.15 -20.31 -3.26
C ILE A 379 -4.43 -21.30 -4.20
N ALA A 380 -3.70 -20.79 -5.20
CA ALA A 380 -3.05 -21.58 -6.24
C ALA A 380 -2.10 -22.68 -5.73
N THR A 381 -1.57 -22.52 -4.54
CA THR A 381 -0.60 -23.44 -3.94
C THR A 381 -1.22 -24.73 -3.42
N ILE A 382 -2.53 -24.73 -3.14
CA ILE A 382 -3.23 -25.93 -2.68
C ILE A 382 -3.26 -27.00 -3.79
N PRO A 383 -3.79 -26.73 -5.00
CA PRO A 383 -3.75 -27.72 -6.08
C PRO A 383 -2.31 -28.07 -6.47
N LEU A 384 -1.38 -27.10 -6.46
CA LEU A 384 0.03 -27.35 -6.77
C LEU A 384 0.68 -28.33 -5.81
N THR A 385 0.57 -28.12 -4.50
CA THR A 385 1.15 -29.02 -3.49
C THR A 385 0.47 -30.39 -3.49
N LYS A 386 -0.85 -30.46 -3.70
CA LYS A 386 -1.59 -31.72 -3.86
C LYS A 386 -1.07 -32.52 -5.06
N VAL A 387 -0.91 -31.91 -6.24
CA VAL A 387 -0.39 -32.59 -7.44
C VAL A 387 1.02 -33.08 -7.23
N ILE A 388 1.92 -32.22 -6.68
CA ILE A 388 3.32 -32.62 -6.42
C ILE A 388 3.37 -33.80 -5.45
N THR A 389 2.64 -33.75 -4.34
CA THR A 389 2.68 -34.80 -3.32
C THR A 389 2.06 -36.12 -3.82
N GLN A 390 0.95 -36.07 -4.56
CA GLN A 390 0.23 -37.28 -4.99
C GLN A 390 0.83 -37.94 -6.23
N ARG A 391 1.29 -37.16 -7.21
CA ARG A 391 1.79 -37.70 -8.49
C ARG A 391 3.31 -37.76 -8.57
N TYR A 392 4.02 -36.88 -7.86
CA TYR A 392 5.46 -36.71 -7.96
C TYR A 392 6.14 -36.81 -6.58
N SER A 393 5.95 -37.96 -5.90
CA SER A 393 6.44 -38.19 -4.54
C SER A 393 7.95 -37.91 -4.35
N ARG A 394 8.76 -38.04 -5.44
CA ARG A 394 10.18 -37.67 -5.46
C ARG A 394 10.41 -36.20 -5.12
N PHE A 395 9.43 -35.33 -5.41
CA PHE A 395 9.49 -33.88 -5.19
C PHE A 395 8.63 -33.41 -4.00
N SER A 396 8.23 -34.30 -3.08
CA SER A 396 7.38 -33.91 -1.93
C SER A 396 8.00 -32.80 -1.08
N TRP A 397 9.34 -32.77 -0.96
CA TRP A 397 10.05 -31.69 -0.28
C TRP A 397 9.82 -30.30 -0.93
N VAL A 398 9.53 -30.23 -2.23
CA VAL A 398 9.19 -28.99 -2.93
C VAL A 398 7.83 -28.49 -2.46
N ALA A 399 6.87 -29.37 -2.24
CA ALA A 399 5.57 -29.01 -1.69
C ALA A 399 5.69 -28.40 -0.29
N GLU A 400 6.54 -28.95 0.57
CA GLU A 400 6.86 -28.40 1.91
C GLU A 400 7.54 -27.02 1.79
N LEU A 401 8.50 -26.87 0.88
CA LEU A 401 9.17 -25.59 0.62
C LEU A 401 8.18 -24.52 0.18
N ILE A 402 7.23 -24.86 -0.72
CA ILE A 402 6.17 -23.97 -1.18
C ILE A 402 5.27 -23.56 0.00
N GLN A 403 4.87 -24.49 0.85
CA GLN A 403 4.04 -24.18 2.03
C GLN A 403 4.75 -23.24 3.01
N ILE A 404 6.02 -23.49 3.33
CA ILE A 404 6.81 -22.60 4.19
C ILE A 404 6.93 -21.21 3.57
N PHE A 405 7.24 -21.14 2.27
CA PHE A 405 7.36 -19.88 1.56
C PHE A 405 6.06 -19.07 1.61
N ILE A 406 4.91 -19.69 1.35
CA ILE A 406 3.60 -19.02 1.38
C ILE A 406 3.24 -18.54 2.78
N THR A 407 3.45 -19.37 3.79
CA THR A 407 3.20 -19.03 5.18
C THR A 407 3.97 -17.77 5.59
N ILE A 408 5.26 -17.70 5.28
CA ILE A 408 6.09 -16.51 5.53
C ILE A 408 5.62 -15.33 4.66
N SER A 409 5.31 -15.60 3.39
CA SER A 409 4.89 -14.57 2.44
C SER A 409 3.63 -13.84 2.87
N VAL A 410 2.58 -14.59 3.27
CA VAL A 410 1.30 -14.01 3.71
C VAL A 410 1.47 -13.28 5.04
N THR A 411 2.25 -13.84 5.97
CA THR A 411 2.57 -13.19 7.26
C THR A 411 3.20 -11.82 7.05
N VAL A 412 4.24 -11.74 6.22
CA VAL A 412 4.91 -10.47 5.90
C VAL A 412 3.93 -9.49 5.23
N SER A 413 3.14 -9.96 4.26
CA SER A 413 2.18 -9.12 3.56
C SER A 413 1.11 -8.56 4.49
N PHE A 414 0.59 -9.36 5.42
CA PHE A 414 -0.35 -8.90 6.45
C PHE A 414 0.29 -7.85 7.38
N LEU A 415 1.54 -8.07 7.83
CA LEU A 415 2.26 -7.11 8.69
C LEU A 415 2.49 -5.77 7.97
N VAL A 416 2.91 -5.81 6.71
CA VAL A 416 3.16 -4.59 5.90
C VAL A 416 1.88 -3.82 5.66
N MET A 417 0.82 -4.49 5.20
CA MET A 417 -0.46 -3.83 4.90
C MET A 417 -1.20 -3.40 6.17
N GLY A 418 -1.14 -4.20 7.23
CA GLY A 418 -1.70 -3.82 8.53
C GLY A 418 -1.00 -2.61 9.14
N THR A 419 0.33 -2.49 8.97
CA THR A 419 1.08 -1.30 9.38
C THR A 419 0.68 -0.09 8.55
N ALA A 420 0.52 -0.22 7.22
CA ALA A 420 0.06 0.86 6.35
C ALA A 420 -1.38 1.31 6.69
N MET A 421 -2.27 0.37 6.99
CA MET A 421 -3.63 0.65 7.49
C MET A 421 -3.59 1.44 8.80
N LYS A 422 -2.79 1.01 9.78
CA LYS A 422 -2.62 1.73 11.05
C LYS A 422 -2.13 3.15 10.82
N HIS A 423 -1.08 3.37 10.02
CA HIS A 423 -0.58 4.71 9.70
C HIS A 423 -1.65 5.60 9.02
N THR A 424 -2.49 5.02 8.18
CA THR A 424 -3.61 5.74 7.56
C THR A 424 -4.65 6.15 8.60
N ILE A 425 -5.01 5.24 9.51
CA ILE A 425 -5.94 5.53 10.62
C ILE A 425 -5.34 6.58 11.57
N ASP A 426 -4.06 6.48 11.91
CA ASP A 426 -3.34 7.45 12.75
C ASP A 426 -3.40 8.86 12.12
N GLY A 427 -3.17 8.96 10.79
CA GLY A 427 -3.28 10.22 10.05
C GLY A 427 -4.69 10.78 10.06
N LEU A 428 -5.70 9.93 9.86
CA LEU A 428 -7.12 10.30 9.84
C LEU A 428 -7.58 10.84 11.20
N VAL A 429 -7.23 10.13 12.27
CA VAL A 429 -7.51 10.54 13.65
C VAL A 429 -6.78 11.84 13.98
N SER A 430 -5.52 11.99 13.59
CA SER A 430 -4.72 13.19 13.81
C SER A 430 -5.37 14.43 13.22
N THR A 431 -5.84 14.36 11.98
CA THR A 431 -6.49 15.49 11.28
C THR A 431 -7.82 15.88 11.93
N HIS A 432 -8.68 14.91 12.24
CA HIS A 432 -9.94 15.19 12.94
C HIS A 432 -9.74 15.73 14.35
N TRP A 433 -8.70 15.23 15.04
CA TRP A 433 -8.36 15.70 16.38
C TRP A 433 -7.83 17.13 16.36
N ALA A 434 -7.00 17.48 15.38
CA ALA A 434 -6.49 18.84 15.20
C ALA A 434 -7.62 19.84 14.96
N GLU A 435 -8.58 19.55 14.08
CA GLU A 435 -9.76 20.39 13.86
C GLU A 435 -10.55 20.64 15.17
N ASN A 436 -10.73 19.61 15.99
CA ASN A 436 -11.46 19.71 17.27
C ASN A 436 -10.66 20.43 18.36
N VAL A 437 -9.34 20.24 18.42
CA VAL A 437 -8.46 20.91 19.38
C VAL A 437 -8.31 22.40 19.06
N GLU A 438 -8.21 22.79 17.79
CA GLU A 438 -8.24 24.19 17.40
C GLU A 438 -9.53 24.89 17.80
N TRP A 439 -10.67 24.22 17.66
CA TRP A 439 -11.95 24.75 18.11
C TRP A 439 -11.97 24.93 19.64
N MET A 440 -11.51 23.94 20.40
CA MET A 440 -11.38 24.04 21.87
C MET A 440 -10.36 25.10 22.29
N ALA A 441 -9.22 25.19 21.61
CA ALA A 441 -8.20 26.22 21.88
C ALA A 441 -8.74 27.64 21.65
N ARG A 442 -9.53 27.87 20.59
CA ARG A 442 -10.19 29.15 20.34
C ARG A 442 -11.21 29.54 21.42
N ILE A 443 -11.95 28.56 21.95
CA ILE A 443 -12.90 28.78 23.05
C ILE A 443 -12.15 29.07 24.36
N SER A 444 -11.12 28.31 24.66
CA SER A 444 -10.39 28.44 25.92
C SER A 444 -9.50 29.69 25.98
N ALA A 445 -8.92 30.11 24.85
CA ALA A 445 -8.20 31.38 24.76
C ALA A 445 -9.11 32.59 25.09
N ARG A 446 -10.45 32.44 24.89
CA ARG A 446 -11.41 33.47 25.30
C ARG A 446 -11.81 33.39 26.77
N LEU A 447 -11.61 32.24 27.42
CA LEU A 447 -12.11 32.01 28.78
C LEU A 447 -11.06 32.02 29.88
N LEU A 448 -9.77 31.78 29.60
CA LEU A 448 -8.70 31.66 30.60
C LEU A 448 -7.34 32.15 30.06
N PRO A 449 -6.95 33.42 30.27
CA PRO A 449 -5.59 33.86 30.06
C PRO A 449 -4.70 33.39 31.21
N HIS A 450 -3.63 32.69 30.91
CA HIS A 450 -2.53 32.32 31.81
C HIS A 450 -2.77 31.18 32.80
N SER A 451 -2.44 29.94 32.43
CA SER A 451 -2.10 28.94 33.44
C SER A 451 -1.22 27.82 32.89
N SER A 452 -0.27 27.36 33.68
CA SER A 452 0.58 26.17 33.52
C SER A 452 -0.23 24.86 33.33
N GLN A 453 -1.54 24.87 33.55
CA GLN A 453 -2.49 23.78 33.32
C GLN A 453 -2.62 23.37 31.84
N TRP A 454 -2.24 24.25 30.90
CA TRP A 454 -2.26 23.95 29.46
C TRP A 454 -1.30 22.84 29.04
N ARG A 455 -0.12 22.76 29.67
CA ARG A 455 0.87 21.72 29.35
C ARG A 455 0.37 20.33 29.75
N THR A 456 -0.25 20.20 30.92
CA THR A 456 -0.84 18.96 31.39
C THR A 456 -2.06 18.58 30.57
N LEU A 457 -2.89 19.55 30.17
CA LEU A 457 -4.04 19.31 29.31
C LEU A 457 -3.62 18.87 27.90
N ALA A 458 -2.62 19.51 27.31
CA ALA A 458 -2.08 19.14 26.00
C ALA A 458 -1.47 17.74 26.00
N GLN A 459 -0.74 17.35 27.05
CA GLN A 459 -0.23 15.98 27.23
C GLN A 459 -1.35 14.97 27.38
N SER A 460 -2.38 15.27 28.18
CA SER A 460 -3.55 14.40 28.33
C SER A 460 -4.31 14.24 27.03
N LEU A 461 -4.49 15.31 26.25
CA LEU A 461 -5.12 15.28 24.93
C LEU A 461 -4.32 14.44 23.93
N GLN A 462 -2.98 14.51 23.98
CA GLN A 462 -2.12 13.70 23.13
C GLN A 462 -2.19 12.21 23.50
N HIS A 463 -2.29 11.86 24.78
CA HIS A 463 -2.54 10.48 25.23
C HIS A 463 -3.90 9.99 24.77
N CYS A 464 -4.95 10.80 24.90
CA CYS A 464 -6.30 10.46 24.41
C CYS A 464 -6.30 10.25 22.88
N ARG A 465 -5.58 11.06 22.10
CA ARG A 465 -5.42 10.89 20.65
C ARG A 465 -4.81 9.54 20.30
N ARG A 466 -3.68 9.19 20.95
CA ARG A 466 -2.99 7.90 20.70
C ARG A 466 -3.89 6.71 21.08
N PHE A 467 -4.56 6.80 22.22
CA PHE A 467 -5.50 5.77 22.65
C PHE A 467 -6.65 5.60 21.65
N PHE A 468 -7.27 6.69 21.22
CA PHE A 468 -8.37 6.66 20.25
C PHE A 468 -7.93 6.10 18.89
N SER A 469 -6.74 6.47 18.41
CA SER A 469 -6.17 5.92 17.18
C SER A 469 -5.93 4.41 17.28
N SER A 470 -5.33 3.95 18.38
CA SER A 470 -5.14 2.51 18.65
C SER A 470 -6.46 1.76 18.76
N PHE A 471 -7.47 2.36 19.37
CA PHE A 471 -8.82 1.78 19.48
C PHE A 471 -9.49 1.66 18.10
N MET A 472 -9.41 2.69 17.25
CA MET A 472 -9.94 2.64 15.89
C MET A 472 -9.24 1.59 15.03
N SER A 473 -7.92 1.45 15.19
CA SER A 473 -7.16 0.39 14.52
C SER A 473 -7.55 -1.00 15.02
N PHE A 474 -7.78 -1.16 16.33
CA PHE A 474 -8.29 -2.40 16.92
C PHE A 474 -9.67 -2.77 16.36
N LEU A 475 -10.57 -1.79 16.20
CA LEU A 475 -11.89 -2.02 15.58
C LEU A 475 -11.76 -2.45 14.12
N ALA A 476 -10.82 -1.87 13.35
CA ALA A 476 -10.58 -2.26 11.96
C ALA A 476 -10.08 -3.72 11.87
N PHE A 477 -9.13 -4.13 12.72
CA PHE A 477 -8.69 -5.53 12.80
C PHE A 477 -9.80 -6.47 13.31
N GLY A 478 -10.64 -6.01 14.23
CA GLY A 478 -11.82 -6.74 14.69
C GLY A 478 -12.82 -6.99 13.56
N LEU A 479 -13.04 -6.00 12.70
CA LEU A 479 -13.89 -6.13 11.52
C LEU A 479 -13.31 -7.16 10.53
N ILE A 480 -12.00 -7.10 10.26
CA ILE A 480 -11.30 -8.09 9.44
C ILE A 480 -11.51 -9.50 10.01
N TYR A 481 -11.33 -9.68 11.32
CA TYR A 481 -11.53 -10.95 11.99
C TYR A 481 -12.97 -11.48 11.84
N VAL A 482 -13.96 -10.65 12.13
CA VAL A 482 -15.38 -11.04 12.09
C VAL A 482 -15.78 -11.48 10.68
N ILE A 483 -15.42 -10.72 9.65
CA ILE A 483 -15.78 -11.06 8.27
C ILE A 483 -15.04 -12.33 7.83
N SER A 484 -13.75 -12.49 8.14
CA SER A 484 -12.99 -13.70 7.82
C SER A 484 -13.53 -14.96 8.52
N ALA A 485 -14.08 -14.81 9.72
CA ALA A 485 -14.69 -15.92 10.47
C ALA A 485 -16.07 -16.31 9.94
N CYS A 486 -16.82 -15.35 9.36
CA CYS A 486 -18.15 -15.60 8.80
C CYS A 486 -18.10 -16.28 7.43
N ASP A 487 -17.14 -15.93 6.57
CA ASP A 487 -16.95 -16.53 5.24
C ASP A 487 -15.50 -16.96 5.00
N PRO A 488 -15.14 -18.18 5.41
CA PRO A 488 -13.75 -18.64 5.39
C PRO A 488 -13.25 -19.11 4.00
N LYS A 489 -14.02 -18.99 2.93
CA LYS A 489 -13.66 -19.46 1.58
C LYS A 489 -13.63 -18.33 0.51
N GLY A 490 -13.57 -17.09 0.92
CA GLY A 490 -13.72 -15.95 0.01
C GLY A 490 -12.43 -15.29 -0.50
N PHE A 491 -11.22 -15.90 -0.34
CA PHE A 491 -9.95 -15.25 -0.67
C PHE A 491 -9.90 -14.70 -2.10
N VAL A 492 -10.10 -15.57 -3.11
CA VAL A 492 -10.02 -15.18 -4.52
C VAL A 492 -11.11 -14.19 -4.88
N VAL A 493 -12.34 -14.41 -4.39
CA VAL A 493 -13.48 -13.52 -4.63
C VAL A 493 -13.21 -12.13 -4.05
N MET A 494 -12.65 -12.05 -2.84
CA MET A 494 -12.28 -10.76 -2.23
C MET A 494 -11.22 -10.02 -3.03
N LEU A 495 -10.18 -10.71 -3.53
CA LEU A 495 -9.15 -10.09 -4.35
C LEU A 495 -9.68 -9.66 -5.72
N ASP A 496 -10.40 -10.54 -6.40
CA ASP A 496 -10.85 -10.33 -7.77
C ASP A 496 -11.94 -9.25 -7.87
N LYS A 497 -12.88 -9.21 -6.94
CA LYS A 497 -14.02 -8.29 -6.98
C LYS A 497 -13.80 -7.03 -6.13
N VAL A 498 -13.55 -7.21 -4.85
CA VAL A 498 -13.58 -6.10 -3.88
C VAL A 498 -12.29 -5.30 -3.90
N VAL A 499 -11.14 -5.98 -3.87
CA VAL A 499 -9.84 -5.31 -3.88
C VAL A 499 -9.57 -4.72 -5.26
N SER A 500 -9.90 -5.43 -6.34
CA SER A 500 -9.78 -4.93 -7.72
C SER A 500 -10.56 -3.63 -7.89
N PHE A 501 -11.86 -3.62 -7.54
CA PHE A 501 -12.70 -2.43 -7.63
C PHE A 501 -12.12 -1.24 -6.85
N SER A 502 -11.76 -1.45 -5.59
CA SER A 502 -11.29 -0.36 -4.72
C SER A 502 -9.93 0.19 -5.15
N LEU A 503 -8.97 -0.68 -5.47
CA LEU A 503 -7.62 -0.30 -5.91
C LEU A 503 -7.65 0.44 -7.26
N ASN A 504 -8.40 -0.09 -8.23
CA ASN A 504 -8.51 0.54 -9.54
C ASN A 504 -9.24 1.89 -9.46
N THR A 505 -10.22 2.03 -8.56
CA THR A 505 -10.87 3.32 -8.27
C THR A 505 -9.90 4.29 -7.58
N GLU A 506 -9.10 3.83 -6.62
CA GLU A 506 -8.08 4.64 -5.95
C GLU A 506 -7.12 5.25 -6.97
N VAL A 507 -6.53 4.43 -7.82
CA VAL A 507 -5.53 4.89 -8.79
C VAL A 507 -6.17 5.65 -9.94
N GLY A 508 -7.22 5.12 -10.55
CA GLY A 508 -7.83 5.68 -11.76
C GLY A 508 -8.55 6.99 -11.53
N LEU A 509 -9.12 7.20 -10.35
CA LEU A 509 -9.85 8.42 -10.03
C LEU A 509 -9.06 9.33 -9.09
N PHE A 510 -8.75 8.87 -7.87
CA PHE A 510 -8.25 9.76 -6.83
C PHE A 510 -6.79 10.16 -7.04
N ILE A 511 -5.88 9.21 -7.33
CA ILE A 511 -4.47 9.54 -7.58
C ILE A 511 -4.33 10.36 -8.86
N PHE A 512 -5.10 10.07 -9.89
CA PHE A 512 -5.16 10.90 -11.09
C PHE A 512 -5.57 12.35 -10.78
N LEU A 513 -6.63 12.56 -9.99
CA LEU A 513 -7.06 13.90 -9.55
C LEU A 513 -5.96 14.59 -8.73
N MET A 514 -5.30 13.87 -7.81
CA MET A 514 -4.19 14.43 -7.03
C MET A 514 -3.02 14.86 -7.92
N LEU A 515 -2.63 14.03 -8.90
CA LEU A 515 -1.59 14.35 -9.88
C LEU A 515 -1.93 15.61 -10.67
N ARG A 516 -3.16 15.74 -11.12
CA ARG A 516 -3.65 16.93 -11.86
C ARG A 516 -3.63 18.17 -10.97
N THR A 517 -4.17 18.07 -9.75
CA THR A 517 -4.24 19.19 -8.81
C THR A 517 -2.86 19.63 -8.33
N SER A 518 -1.92 18.70 -8.13
CA SER A 518 -0.56 19.01 -7.69
C SER A 518 0.23 19.88 -8.66
N ARG A 519 -0.21 19.99 -9.92
CA ARG A 519 0.37 20.88 -10.95
C ARG A 519 -0.53 22.07 -11.31
N SER A 520 -1.59 22.31 -10.55
CA SER A 520 -2.43 23.50 -10.70
C SER A 520 -1.68 24.78 -10.32
N GLU A 521 -2.19 25.93 -10.68
CA GLU A 521 -1.59 27.25 -10.36
C GLU A 521 -1.29 27.41 -8.86
N ARG A 522 -2.12 26.82 -7.99
CA ARG A 522 -1.93 26.85 -6.53
C ARG A 522 -0.60 26.26 -6.07
N PHE A 523 -0.10 25.22 -6.75
CA PHE A 523 1.12 24.47 -6.35
C PHE A 523 2.26 24.63 -7.36
N LYS A 524 2.13 25.55 -8.32
CA LYS A 524 3.10 25.77 -9.39
C LYS A 524 4.45 26.29 -8.88
N HIS A 525 4.41 27.03 -7.79
CA HIS A 525 5.60 27.59 -7.12
C HIS A 525 6.47 26.53 -6.44
N LEU A 526 5.94 25.33 -6.17
CA LEU A 526 6.69 24.24 -5.53
C LEU A 526 7.72 23.64 -6.50
N THR A 527 8.99 23.92 -6.25
CA THR A 527 10.11 23.34 -7.01
C THR A 527 10.58 22.05 -6.38
N VAL A 528 10.36 20.92 -7.07
CA VAL A 528 10.75 19.59 -6.58
C VAL A 528 12.18 19.24 -7.02
N PRO A 529 12.97 18.54 -6.20
CA PRO A 529 14.35 18.15 -6.54
C PRO A 529 14.46 17.29 -7.79
N LEU A 530 13.48 16.42 -8.04
CA LEU A 530 13.43 15.51 -9.18
C LEU A 530 12.07 15.60 -9.87
N ALA A 531 11.88 16.65 -10.67
CA ALA A 531 10.64 16.84 -11.42
C ALA A 531 10.43 15.73 -12.47
N ALA A 532 9.17 15.31 -12.64
CA ALA A 532 8.80 14.45 -13.74
C ALA A 532 8.92 15.18 -15.08
N ASN A 533 9.43 14.46 -16.10
CA ASN A 533 9.52 14.99 -17.44
C ASN A 533 8.13 15.35 -17.99
N GLU A 534 7.97 16.54 -18.57
CA GLU A 534 6.72 17.04 -19.13
C GLU A 534 6.10 16.10 -20.17
N ARG A 535 6.92 15.44 -20.99
CA ARG A 535 6.45 14.47 -21.98
C ARG A 535 5.83 13.24 -21.31
N LEU A 536 6.48 12.72 -20.25
CA LEU A 536 5.97 11.59 -19.47
C LEU A 536 4.76 11.99 -18.62
N PHE A 537 4.75 13.24 -18.13
CA PHE A 537 3.58 13.71 -17.38
C PHE A 537 2.33 13.78 -18.26
N ARG A 538 2.43 14.14 -19.54
CA ARG A 538 1.28 14.10 -20.46
C ARG A 538 0.63 12.72 -20.55
N LEU A 539 1.39 11.65 -20.32
CA LEU A 539 0.86 10.28 -20.28
C LEU A 539 0.03 9.95 -19.03
N HIS A 540 -0.10 10.88 -18.07
CA HIS A 540 -0.93 10.64 -16.87
C HIS A 540 -2.39 10.31 -17.21
N TRP A 541 -2.89 10.69 -18.39
CA TRP A 541 -4.21 10.33 -18.89
C TRP A 541 -4.37 8.83 -19.19
N LEU A 542 -3.27 8.09 -19.36
CA LEU A 542 -3.33 6.63 -19.49
C LEU A 542 -3.79 5.97 -18.19
N LEU A 543 -3.53 6.59 -17.03
CA LEU A 543 -3.94 6.05 -15.73
C LEU A 543 -5.47 5.91 -15.61
N PRO A 544 -6.27 6.98 -15.73
CA PRO A 544 -7.72 6.83 -15.66
C PRO A 544 -8.27 5.93 -16.78
N ILE A 545 -7.72 5.99 -18.00
CA ILE A 545 -8.18 5.13 -19.09
C ILE A 545 -8.00 3.66 -18.72
N TYR A 546 -6.83 3.26 -18.23
CA TYR A 546 -6.52 1.88 -17.89
C TYR A 546 -7.27 1.40 -16.64
N PHE A 547 -7.19 2.14 -15.53
CA PHE A 547 -7.74 1.70 -14.26
C PHE A 547 -9.27 1.85 -14.18
N LEU A 548 -9.87 2.90 -14.77
CA LEU A 548 -11.33 3.01 -14.83
C LEU A 548 -11.95 2.05 -15.85
N PHE A 549 -11.20 1.68 -16.90
CA PHE A 549 -11.60 0.57 -17.75
C PHE A 549 -11.67 -0.74 -16.95
N ALA A 550 -10.68 -1.01 -16.08
CA ALA A 550 -10.72 -2.17 -15.20
C ALA A 550 -11.95 -2.14 -14.26
N VAL A 551 -12.28 -0.99 -13.68
CA VAL A 551 -13.50 -0.82 -12.85
C VAL A 551 -14.76 -1.10 -13.65
N ALA A 552 -14.88 -0.53 -14.85
CA ALA A 552 -16.05 -0.72 -15.70
C ALA A 552 -16.20 -2.19 -16.14
N TYR A 553 -15.08 -2.84 -16.47
CA TYR A 553 -15.05 -4.24 -16.84
C TYR A 553 -15.44 -5.14 -15.67
N ASP A 554 -14.95 -4.90 -14.46
CA ASP A 554 -15.30 -5.64 -13.24
C ASP A 554 -16.79 -5.54 -12.90
N ILE A 555 -17.38 -4.34 -13.00
CA ILE A 555 -18.82 -4.13 -12.84
C ILE A 555 -19.60 -4.91 -13.91
N PHE A 556 -19.18 -4.84 -15.16
CA PHE A 556 -19.83 -5.54 -16.27
C PHE A 556 -19.84 -7.06 -16.06
N GLN A 557 -18.69 -7.64 -15.69
CA GLN A 557 -18.56 -9.06 -15.39
C GLN A 557 -19.44 -9.48 -14.21
N SER A 558 -19.50 -8.68 -13.15
CA SER A 558 -20.34 -8.94 -11.98
C SER A 558 -21.84 -8.95 -12.34
N ILE A 559 -22.27 -8.04 -13.22
CA ILE A 559 -23.67 -8.02 -13.70
C ILE A 559 -23.97 -9.27 -14.54
N LEU A 560 -23.05 -9.69 -15.42
CA LEU A 560 -23.23 -10.91 -16.21
C LEU A 560 -23.38 -12.15 -15.33
N GLU A 561 -22.49 -12.34 -14.36
CA GLU A 561 -22.53 -13.47 -13.42
C GLU A 561 -23.83 -13.51 -12.61
N ILE A 562 -24.35 -12.36 -12.15
CA ILE A 562 -25.63 -12.27 -11.44
C ILE A 562 -26.78 -12.69 -12.39
N THR A 563 -26.74 -12.23 -13.65
CA THR A 563 -27.79 -12.53 -14.64
C THR A 563 -27.81 -14.02 -15.00
N GLU A 564 -26.64 -14.63 -15.19
CA GLU A 564 -26.51 -16.07 -15.45
C GLU A 564 -27.02 -16.91 -14.27
N ASN A 565 -26.63 -16.56 -13.04
CA ASN A 565 -27.10 -17.26 -11.84
C ASN A 565 -28.62 -17.13 -11.65
N MET A 566 -29.21 -15.96 -11.93
CA MET A 566 -30.67 -15.78 -11.90
C MET A 566 -31.37 -16.63 -12.96
N SER A 567 -30.83 -16.72 -14.17
CA SER A 567 -31.40 -17.55 -15.25
C SER A 567 -31.39 -19.04 -14.91
N LEU A 568 -30.30 -19.53 -14.29
CA LEU A 568 -30.17 -20.89 -13.81
C LEU A 568 -31.21 -21.22 -12.73
N VAL A 569 -31.39 -20.34 -11.76
CA VAL A 569 -32.39 -20.51 -10.68
C VAL A 569 -33.82 -20.52 -11.24
N LEU A 570 -34.12 -19.69 -12.24
CA LEU A 570 -35.42 -19.65 -12.89
C LEU A 570 -35.68 -20.93 -13.71
N HIS A 571 -34.68 -21.50 -14.40
CA HIS A 571 -34.79 -22.76 -15.13
C HIS A 571 -34.97 -23.95 -14.18
N THR A 572 -34.26 -24.00 -13.06
CA THR A 572 -34.44 -25.07 -12.06
C THR A 572 -35.81 -25.02 -11.39
N ASN A 573 -36.34 -23.82 -11.11
CA ASN A 573 -37.70 -23.68 -10.55
C ASN A 573 -38.82 -23.95 -11.57
N SER A 574 -38.57 -23.86 -12.88
CA SER A 574 -39.54 -24.19 -13.92
C SER A 574 -39.56 -25.67 -14.29
N SER A 575 -38.57 -26.46 -13.84
CA SER A 575 -38.46 -27.91 -14.06
C SER A 575 -38.90 -28.74 -12.85
N LEU A 576 -39.24 -28.11 -11.73
CA LEU A 576 -39.93 -28.69 -10.58
C LEU A 576 -41.45 -28.42 -10.67
#